data_444bbf1ce212f9890f94ba62105c0818
#
_entry.id   444bbf1ce212f9890f94ba62105c0818
#
_cell.length_a   1.000
_cell.length_b   1.000
_cell.length_c   1.000
_cell.angle_alpha   90.00
_cell.angle_beta   90.00
_cell.angle_gamma   90.00
#
_symmetry.space_group_name_H-M   'P 1'
#
loop_
_entity.id
_entity.type
_entity.pdbx_description
1 polymer ?
#
loop_
_entity_poly.entity_id
_entity_poly.type
_entity_poly.pdbx_seq_one_letter_code
_entity_poly.pdbx_strand_id
1 'polypeptide(L)'
;MTTKTIAITGATGQFGAIALDLLKAKQANVIALVRSPEKILGVEARKFDYSKKEGQVEALQGVDTLILVSSNEIGQRFVQHNNVIESAKKAGVKHIIYTSLLGATNNNTVKSLAGEHVETEAALKASGITYTILRNGWYTENYTASIPAALANNAFYGSAKNGKISSVLRAELAEAAVNVALSEGHENQTYELAGSTSWTLADLAAEISKQTGKDIPYVDIPAADYAAALVQAGLDKGFADLIAQWDVDASNGALFSEDKTLEKLLGRPTAGLNVAVKQALTH
;
A
#
# COMPACT_ATOMS: atom_id res chain seq x y z
N MET A 1 -28.63 -9.45 15.36
CA MET A 1 -27.68 -9.71 14.28
C MET A 1 -26.32 -9.81 14.92
N THR A 2 -25.60 -10.93 14.77
CA THR A 2 -24.22 -11.05 15.25
C THR A 2 -23.35 -10.09 14.44
N THR A 3 -22.67 -9.19 15.10
CA THR A 3 -21.76 -8.24 14.45
C THR A 3 -20.61 -9.02 13.80
N LYS A 4 -20.38 -8.81 12.50
CA LYS A 4 -19.30 -9.42 11.73
C LYS A 4 -17.95 -9.13 12.41
N THR A 5 -17.14 -10.16 12.65
CA THR A 5 -15.80 -10.02 13.23
C THR A 5 -14.77 -9.80 12.10
N ILE A 6 -14.08 -8.69 12.13
CA ILE A 6 -13.04 -8.32 11.14
C ILE A 6 -11.69 -8.49 11.81
N ALA A 7 -10.75 -9.18 11.15
CA ALA A 7 -9.37 -9.20 11.57
C ALA A 7 -8.50 -8.44 10.56
N ILE A 8 -7.43 -7.81 11.03
CA ILE A 8 -6.47 -7.12 10.17
C ILE A 8 -5.05 -7.55 10.50
N THR A 9 -4.31 -8.00 9.50
CA THR A 9 -2.87 -8.31 9.62
C THR A 9 -2.02 -7.05 9.52
N GLY A 10 -0.81 -7.10 10.06
CA GLY A 10 0.12 -5.97 9.96
C GLY A 10 -0.40 -4.69 10.64
N ALA A 11 -1.24 -4.82 11.67
CA ALA A 11 -1.95 -3.71 12.33
C ALA A 11 -1.03 -2.69 13.03
N THR A 12 0.27 -2.96 13.16
CA THR A 12 1.28 -2.00 13.65
C THR A 12 2.08 -1.34 12.52
N GLY A 13 1.87 -1.75 11.27
CA GLY A 13 2.50 -1.14 10.10
C GLY A 13 1.77 0.13 9.66
N GLN A 14 2.40 0.91 8.76
CA GLN A 14 1.89 2.21 8.32
C GLN A 14 0.47 2.14 7.73
N PHE A 15 0.15 1.13 6.92
CA PHE A 15 -1.19 0.94 6.37
C PHE A 15 -2.15 0.34 7.42
N GLY A 16 -1.70 -0.75 8.08
CA GLY A 16 -2.56 -1.49 9.00
C GLY A 16 -2.98 -0.70 10.22
N ALA A 17 -2.11 0.18 10.75
CA ALA A 17 -2.44 1.05 11.87
C ALA A 17 -3.55 2.05 11.51
N ILE A 18 -3.46 2.68 10.34
CA ILE A 18 -4.50 3.60 9.86
C ILE A 18 -5.83 2.85 9.68
N ALA A 19 -5.81 1.68 9.03
CA ALA A 19 -7.02 0.88 8.84
C ALA A 19 -7.62 0.41 10.18
N LEU A 20 -6.79 0.03 11.15
CA LEU A 20 -7.23 -0.34 12.49
C LEU A 20 -7.92 0.83 13.20
N ASP A 21 -7.33 2.03 13.16
CA ASP A 21 -7.92 3.21 13.78
C ASP A 21 -9.24 3.63 13.12
N LEU A 22 -9.35 3.49 11.79
CA LEU A 22 -10.60 3.71 11.07
C LEU A 22 -11.68 2.68 11.46
N LEU A 23 -11.34 1.40 11.60
CA LEU A 23 -12.27 0.36 12.07
C LEU A 23 -12.74 0.64 13.50
N LYS A 24 -11.84 1.07 14.39
CA LYS A 24 -12.18 1.49 15.76
C LYS A 24 -13.13 2.68 15.77
N ALA A 25 -12.83 3.71 14.98
CA ALA A 25 -13.68 4.90 14.87
C ALA A 25 -15.09 4.59 14.36
N LYS A 26 -15.22 3.57 13.51
CA LYS A 26 -16.50 3.06 13.02
C LYS A 26 -17.15 2.02 13.97
N GLN A 27 -16.57 1.81 15.15
CA GLN A 27 -17.05 0.86 16.18
C GLN A 27 -17.21 -0.57 15.65
N ALA A 28 -16.38 -0.97 14.70
CA ALA A 28 -16.37 -2.33 14.17
C ALA A 28 -15.85 -3.33 15.23
N ASN A 29 -16.37 -4.55 15.21
CA ASN A 29 -15.80 -5.65 15.99
C ASN A 29 -14.50 -6.10 15.29
N VAL A 30 -13.35 -5.61 15.77
CA VAL A 30 -12.05 -5.78 15.11
C VAL A 30 -11.04 -6.49 16.00
N ILE A 31 -10.25 -7.38 15.39
CA ILE A 31 -9.13 -8.09 15.98
C ILE A 31 -7.85 -7.66 15.25
N ALA A 32 -6.87 -7.15 15.99
CA ALA A 32 -5.55 -6.82 15.47
C ALA A 32 -4.64 -8.06 15.48
N LEU A 33 -4.14 -8.45 14.30
CA LEU A 33 -3.20 -9.56 14.14
C LEU A 33 -1.77 -9.01 14.03
N VAL A 34 -0.96 -9.20 15.06
CA VAL A 34 0.34 -8.56 15.22
C VAL A 34 1.37 -9.48 15.89
N ARG A 35 2.66 -9.22 15.68
CA ARG A 35 3.74 -9.97 16.33
C ARG A 35 3.82 -9.70 17.86
N SER A 36 3.40 -8.52 18.27
CA SER A 36 3.48 -8.02 19.67
C SER A 36 2.11 -7.48 20.11
N PRO A 37 1.18 -8.36 20.53
CA PRO A 37 -0.20 -7.97 20.91
C PRO A 37 -0.26 -6.94 22.04
N GLU A 38 0.71 -6.94 22.94
CA GLU A 38 0.83 -6.02 24.08
C GLU A 38 0.98 -4.55 23.68
N LYS A 39 1.31 -4.28 22.40
CA LYS A 39 1.44 -2.91 21.86
C LYS A 39 0.11 -2.35 21.34
N ILE A 40 -0.94 -3.15 21.28
CA ILE A 40 -2.26 -2.76 20.79
C ILE A 40 -3.14 -2.42 21.98
N LEU A 41 -3.80 -1.26 21.91
CA LEU A 41 -4.73 -0.80 22.96
C LEU A 41 -6.13 -0.61 22.40
N GLY A 42 -7.13 -0.93 23.24
CA GLY A 42 -8.53 -0.64 22.98
C GLY A 42 -9.27 -1.59 22.05
N VAL A 43 -8.61 -2.65 21.57
CA VAL A 43 -9.24 -3.75 20.80
C VAL A 43 -8.56 -5.08 21.15
N GLU A 44 -9.22 -6.19 20.82
CA GLU A 44 -8.61 -7.50 20.91
C GLU A 44 -7.40 -7.59 19.98
N ALA A 45 -6.29 -8.11 20.49
CA ALA A 45 -5.09 -8.36 19.72
C ALA A 45 -4.63 -9.81 19.89
N ARG A 46 -4.23 -10.44 18.79
CA ARG A 46 -3.74 -11.81 18.77
C ARG A 46 -2.34 -11.88 18.18
N LYS A 47 -1.52 -12.77 18.70
CA LYS A 47 -0.18 -13.00 18.16
C LYS A 47 -0.28 -13.62 16.78
N PHE A 48 0.34 -12.95 15.80
CA PHE A 48 0.34 -13.37 14.42
C PHE A 48 1.65 -12.98 13.73
N ASP A 49 2.26 -13.93 13.06
CA ASP A 49 3.51 -13.74 12.32
C ASP A 49 3.38 -14.37 10.94
N TYR A 50 3.61 -13.61 9.88
CA TYR A 50 3.55 -14.10 8.51
C TYR A 50 4.55 -15.22 8.21
N SER A 51 5.72 -15.17 8.85
CA SER A 51 6.81 -16.14 8.64
C SER A 51 6.61 -17.46 9.41
N LYS A 52 5.65 -17.49 10.35
CA LYS A 52 5.37 -18.65 11.21
C LYS A 52 3.96 -19.12 11.03
N LYS A 53 3.81 -20.31 10.43
CA LYS A 53 2.49 -20.92 10.20
C LYS A 53 1.81 -21.38 11.49
N GLU A 54 2.63 -21.72 12.50
CA GLU A 54 2.17 -22.15 13.82
C GLU A 54 1.41 -21.02 14.51
N GLY A 55 0.22 -21.33 15.03
CA GLY A 55 -0.64 -20.39 15.74
C GLY A 55 -1.50 -19.50 14.83
N GLN A 56 -1.30 -19.52 13.50
CA GLN A 56 -2.12 -18.70 12.60
C GLN A 56 -3.59 -19.13 12.56
N VAL A 57 -3.84 -20.44 12.58
CA VAL A 57 -5.22 -20.98 12.57
C VAL A 57 -5.96 -20.55 13.84
N GLU A 58 -5.33 -20.70 15.00
CA GLU A 58 -5.88 -20.31 16.31
C GLU A 58 -6.15 -18.81 16.37
N ALA A 59 -5.20 -17.99 15.85
CA ALA A 59 -5.35 -16.55 15.82
C ALA A 59 -6.51 -16.09 14.91
N LEU A 60 -6.91 -16.90 13.93
CA LEU A 60 -8.00 -16.62 13.00
C LEU A 60 -9.35 -17.23 13.39
N GLN A 61 -9.45 -17.96 14.53
CA GLN A 61 -10.71 -18.53 14.99
C GLN A 61 -11.76 -17.44 15.26
N GLY A 62 -12.97 -17.64 14.74
CA GLY A 62 -14.09 -16.71 14.91
C GLY A 62 -14.01 -15.45 14.06
N VAL A 63 -13.07 -15.36 13.13
CA VAL A 63 -12.94 -14.25 12.17
C VAL A 63 -13.86 -14.52 10.97
N ASP A 64 -14.74 -13.56 10.66
CA ASP A 64 -15.58 -13.62 9.46
C ASP A 64 -14.84 -13.03 8.24
N THR A 65 -14.19 -11.87 8.40
CA THR A 65 -13.49 -11.17 7.34
C THR A 65 -12.05 -10.86 7.77
N LEU A 66 -11.09 -11.20 6.91
CA LEU A 66 -9.69 -10.90 7.10
C LEU A 66 -9.25 -9.82 6.11
N ILE A 67 -8.74 -8.69 6.61
CA ILE A 67 -7.97 -7.73 5.80
C ILE A 67 -6.53 -8.22 5.82
N LEU A 68 -6.10 -8.84 4.72
CA LEU A 68 -4.74 -9.30 4.51
C LEU A 68 -3.91 -8.17 3.90
N VAL A 69 -3.21 -7.43 4.76
CA VAL A 69 -2.25 -6.41 4.33
C VAL A 69 -0.99 -7.09 3.81
N SER A 70 -0.50 -6.72 2.64
CA SER A 70 0.69 -7.35 2.06
C SER A 70 1.93 -7.17 2.92
N SER A 71 2.74 -8.23 3.04
CA SER A 71 3.99 -8.19 3.80
C SER A 71 5.06 -7.39 3.06
N ASN A 72 6.05 -6.87 3.79
CA ASN A 72 7.14 -6.05 3.24
C ASN A 72 8.35 -6.88 2.77
N GLU A 73 8.35 -8.19 2.99
CA GLU A 73 9.50 -9.06 2.69
C GLU A 73 9.47 -9.51 1.23
N ILE A 74 10.05 -8.70 0.34
CA ILE A 74 10.19 -9.02 -1.09
C ILE A 74 11.00 -10.32 -1.23
N GLY A 75 10.51 -11.24 -2.07
CA GLY A 75 11.08 -12.58 -2.25
C GLY A 75 10.55 -13.64 -1.27
N GLN A 76 9.83 -13.25 -0.22
CA GLN A 76 9.17 -14.14 0.73
C GLN A 76 7.65 -13.90 0.79
N ARG A 77 7.18 -12.83 0.17
CA ARG A 77 5.79 -12.35 0.27
C ARG A 77 4.78 -13.42 -0.12
N PHE A 78 4.99 -14.09 -1.25
CA PHE A 78 4.05 -15.12 -1.70
C PHE A 78 3.94 -16.28 -0.70
N VAL A 79 5.07 -16.81 -0.23
CA VAL A 79 5.08 -17.91 0.75
C VAL A 79 4.35 -17.53 2.03
N GLN A 80 4.61 -16.32 2.53
CA GLN A 80 3.97 -15.77 3.71
C GLN A 80 2.45 -15.61 3.52
N HIS A 81 2.04 -15.02 2.41
CA HIS A 81 0.61 -14.84 2.10
C HIS A 81 -0.12 -16.17 1.92
N ASN A 82 0.50 -17.12 1.22
CA ASN A 82 -0.10 -18.46 1.02
C ASN A 82 -0.31 -19.18 2.36
N ASN A 83 0.64 -19.09 3.30
CA ASN A 83 0.46 -19.62 4.65
C ASN A 83 -0.76 -18.99 5.36
N VAL A 84 -0.95 -17.69 5.23
CA VAL A 84 -2.12 -16.99 5.82
C VAL A 84 -3.41 -17.44 5.15
N ILE A 85 -3.46 -17.55 3.82
CA ILE A 85 -4.65 -18.00 3.07
C ILE A 85 -5.03 -19.42 3.47
N GLU A 86 -4.06 -20.34 3.55
CA GLU A 86 -4.32 -21.72 4.01
C GLU A 86 -4.81 -21.77 5.46
N SER A 87 -4.24 -20.96 6.34
CA SER A 87 -4.64 -20.86 7.74
C SER A 87 -6.04 -20.27 7.89
N ALA A 88 -6.36 -19.23 7.10
CA ALA A 88 -7.69 -18.62 7.05
C ALA A 88 -8.76 -19.63 6.58
N LYS A 89 -8.44 -20.44 5.57
CA LYS A 89 -9.33 -21.53 5.11
C LYS A 89 -9.60 -22.55 6.22
N LYS A 90 -8.57 -22.98 6.93
CA LYS A 90 -8.70 -23.94 8.05
C LYS A 90 -9.48 -23.37 9.24
N ALA A 91 -9.33 -22.07 9.50
CA ALA A 91 -10.06 -21.38 10.58
C ALA A 91 -11.52 -21.05 10.22
N GLY A 92 -11.92 -21.23 8.95
CA GLY A 92 -13.28 -20.97 8.49
C GLY A 92 -13.56 -19.49 8.21
N VAL A 93 -12.52 -18.68 7.92
CA VAL A 93 -12.67 -17.29 7.45
C VAL A 93 -13.50 -17.28 6.17
N LYS A 94 -14.50 -16.41 6.11
CA LYS A 94 -15.48 -16.38 5.01
C LYS A 94 -15.05 -15.47 3.88
N HIS A 95 -14.33 -14.37 4.20
CA HIS A 95 -13.94 -13.36 3.22
C HIS A 95 -12.52 -12.85 3.49
N ILE A 96 -11.68 -12.78 2.46
CA ILE A 96 -10.36 -12.17 2.53
C ILE A 96 -10.31 -10.93 1.61
N ILE A 97 -9.98 -9.78 2.19
CA ILE A 97 -9.71 -8.53 1.47
C ILE A 97 -8.19 -8.38 1.41
N TYR A 98 -7.62 -8.48 0.21
CA TYR A 98 -6.18 -8.50 0.03
C TYR A 98 -5.67 -7.20 -0.62
N THR A 99 -4.62 -6.58 -0.04
CA THR A 99 -3.95 -5.43 -0.62
C THR A 99 -2.90 -5.89 -1.64
N SER A 100 -3.24 -5.83 -2.91
CA SER A 100 -2.38 -6.16 -4.05
C SER A 100 -1.74 -4.89 -4.64
N LEU A 101 -1.28 -4.94 -5.86
CA LEU A 101 -0.57 -3.86 -6.57
C LEU A 101 -1.34 -3.44 -7.83
N LEU A 102 -1.49 -2.13 -8.04
CA LEU A 102 -2.09 -1.53 -9.23
C LEU A 102 -1.42 -2.08 -10.49
N GLY A 103 -2.23 -2.52 -11.45
CA GLY A 103 -1.73 -3.02 -12.73
C GLY A 103 -0.88 -4.29 -12.62
N ALA A 104 -0.95 -5.07 -11.55
CA ALA A 104 -0.08 -6.23 -11.31
C ALA A 104 -0.03 -7.23 -12.47
N THR A 105 -1.12 -7.35 -13.25
CA THR A 105 -1.22 -8.24 -14.43
C THR A 105 -0.93 -7.54 -15.76
N ASN A 106 -0.60 -6.26 -15.76
CA ASN A 106 -0.31 -5.50 -16.96
C ASN A 106 1.11 -5.77 -17.46
N ASN A 107 1.34 -5.68 -18.78
CA ASN A 107 2.68 -5.78 -19.35
C ASN A 107 3.61 -4.67 -18.86
N ASN A 108 3.04 -3.51 -18.59
CA ASN A 108 3.72 -2.35 -18.06
C ASN A 108 3.39 -2.21 -16.56
N THR A 109 4.12 -2.93 -15.72
CA THR A 109 3.95 -2.97 -14.27
C THR A 109 5.30 -2.87 -13.56
N VAL A 110 5.28 -2.61 -12.26
CA VAL A 110 6.48 -2.68 -11.40
C VAL A 110 6.87 -4.16 -11.21
N LYS A 111 7.68 -4.68 -12.13
CA LYS A 111 7.99 -6.11 -12.24
C LYS A 111 8.61 -6.70 -10.98
N SER A 112 9.42 -5.92 -10.27
CA SER A 112 10.07 -6.36 -9.02
C SER A 112 9.09 -6.67 -7.89
N LEU A 113 7.83 -6.20 -7.99
CA LEU A 113 6.79 -6.40 -6.97
C LEU A 113 5.62 -7.24 -7.50
N ALA A 114 5.30 -7.11 -8.78
CA ALA A 114 4.07 -7.65 -9.36
C ALA A 114 3.97 -9.18 -9.28
N GLY A 115 5.08 -9.90 -9.48
CA GLY A 115 5.09 -11.37 -9.50
C GLY A 115 4.47 -11.99 -8.26
N GLU A 116 4.93 -11.62 -7.08
CA GLU A 116 4.44 -12.15 -5.80
C GLU A 116 2.97 -11.75 -5.52
N HIS A 117 2.56 -10.57 -6.01
CA HIS A 117 1.16 -10.16 -5.91
C HIS A 117 0.26 -11.02 -6.81
N VAL A 118 0.67 -11.26 -8.05
CA VAL A 118 -0.08 -12.12 -9.00
C VAL A 118 -0.19 -13.55 -8.48
N GLU A 119 0.89 -14.11 -7.95
CA GLU A 119 0.88 -15.44 -7.32
C GLU A 119 -0.07 -15.50 -6.12
N THR A 120 -0.06 -14.47 -5.28
CA THR A 120 -0.99 -14.36 -4.13
C THR A 120 -2.44 -14.24 -4.60
N GLU A 121 -2.74 -13.42 -5.61
CA GLU A 121 -4.08 -13.31 -6.20
C GLU A 121 -4.58 -14.66 -6.74
N ALA A 122 -3.69 -15.40 -7.42
CA ALA A 122 -4.02 -16.72 -7.95
C ALA A 122 -4.32 -17.73 -6.83
N ALA A 123 -3.47 -17.78 -5.79
CA ALA A 123 -3.69 -18.64 -4.64
C ALA A 123 -4.99 -18.30 -3.90
N LEU A 124 -5.28 -17.01 -3.73
CA LEU A 124 -6.51 -16.56 -3.09
C LEU A 124 -7.75 -16.96 -3.90
N LYS A 125 -7.75 -16.77 -5.21
CA LYS A 125 -8.84 -17.20 -6.10
C LYS A 125 -9.03 -18.73 -6.07
N ALA A 126 -7.95 -19.50 -5.99
CA ALA A 126 -7.99 -20.95 -5.92
C ALA A 126 -8.37 -21.50 -4.54
N SER A 127 -8.31 -20.68 -3.48
CA SER A 127 -8.58 -21.11 -2.09
C SER A 127 -10.02 -21.55 -1.85
N GLY A 128 -10.97 -21.06 -2.62
CA GLY A 128 -12.42 -21.21 -2.42
C GLY A 128 -13.00 -20.29 -1.35
N ILE A 129 -12.20 -19.42 -0.72
CA ILE A 129 -12.69 -18.37 0.18
C ILE A 129 -13.18 -17.21 -0.69
N THR A 130 -14.28 -16.57 -0.32
CA THR A 130 -14.71 -15.31 -0.95
C THR A 130 -13.60 -14.27 -0.81
N TYR A 131 -13.31 -13.51 -1.88
CA TYR A 131 -12.23 -12.55 -1.86
C TYR A 131 -12.64 -11.17 -2.37
N THR A 132 -11.89 -10.16 -1.99
CA THR A 132 -11.80 -8.88 -2.67
C THR A 132 -10.33 -8.51 -2.81
N ILE A 133 -9.89 -8.26 -4.03
CA ILE A 133 -8.51 -7.87 -4.33
C ILE A 133 -8.49 -6.36 -4.54
N LEU A 134 -7.73 -5.66 -3.70
CA LEU A 134 -7.51 -4.23 -3.78
C LEU A 134 -6.11 -4.00 -4.38
N ARG A 135 -6.03 -3.75 -5.68
CA ARG A 135 -4.79 -3.40 -6.37
C ARG A 135 -4.46 -1.95 -6.09
N ASN A 136 -3.78 -1.74 -4.97
CA ASN A 136 -3.42 -0.42 -4.48
C ASN A 136 -2.48 0.30 -5.43
N GLY A 137 -2.78 1.56 -5.74
CA GLY A 137 -1.88 2.49 -6.41
C GLY A 137 -0.64 2.77 -5.57
N TRP A 138 0.35 3.39 -6.20
CA TRP A 138 1.58 3.77 -5.53
C TRP A 138 1.30 4.76 -4.41
N TYR A 139 1.97 4.62 -3.27
CA TYR A 139 1.79 5.54 -2.14
C TYR A 139 2.49 6.87 -2.43
N THR A 140 1.76 7.98 -2.30
CA THR A 140 2.33 9.33 -2.48
C THR A 140 3.45 9.59 -1.47
N GLU A 141 3.36 9.01 -0.29
CA GLU A 141 4.37 9.09 0.76
C GLU A 141 5.73 8.51 0.36
N ASN A 142 5.80 7.60 -0.61
CA ASN A 142 7.07 7.11 -1.12
C ASN A 142 7.90 8.21 -1.78
N TYR A 143 7.25 9.21 -2.37
CA TYR A 143 7.91 10.37 -2.97
C TYR A 143 8.05 11.53 -1.98
N THR A 144 7.01 11.82 -1.20
CA THR A 144 7.06 12.95 -0.26
C THR A 144 8.05 12.72 0.88
N ALA A 145 8.43 11.48 1.19
CA ALA A 145 9.52 11.17 2.12
C ALA A 145 10.88 11.74 1.68
N SER A 146 11.06 12.07 0.40
CA SER A 146 12.30 12.70 -0.13
C SER A 146 12.29 14.23 -0.01
N ILE A 147 11.22 14.87 0.46
CA ILE A 147 11.14 16.34 0.59
C ILE A 147 12.27 16.92 1.45
N PRO A 148 12.61 16.36 2.64
CA PRO A 148 13.72 16.90 3.42
C PRO A 148 15.05 16.90 2.65
N ALA A 149 15.34 15.84 1.90
CA ALA A 149 16.54 15.76 1.07
C ALA A 149 16.50 16.78 -0.09
N ALA A 150 15.33 16.96 -0.72
CA ALA A 150 15.16 17.96 -1.78
C ALA A 150 15.39 19.39 -1.26
N LEU A 151 14.91 19.71 -0.06
CA LEU A 151 15.12 21.01 0.58
C LEU A 151 16.59 21.25 0.98
N ALA A 152 17.30 20.20 1.38
CA ALA A 152 18.71 20.27 1.75
C ALA A 152 19.61 20.46 0.51
N ASN A 153 19.24 19.84 -0.62
CA ASN A 153 20.02 19.89 -1.87
C ASN A 153 19.56 20.99 -2.84
N ASN A 154 18.51 21.76 -2.51
CA ASN A 154 17.86 22.72 -3.39
C ASN A 154 17.47 22.14 -4.76
N ALA A 155 17.12 20.85 -4.81
CA ALA A 155 16.67 20.15 -6.01
C ALA A 155 15.98 18.83 -5.64
N PHE A 156 14.98 18.44 -6.41
CA PHE A 156 14.36 17.11 -6.31
C PHE A 156 14.96 16.21 -7.40
N TYR A 157 15.73 15.21 -7.02
CA TYR A 157 16.36 14.27 -7.95
C TYR A 157 15.50 13.04 -8.16
N GLY A 158 15.51 12.47 -9.36
CA GLY A 158 14.86 11.22 -9.71
C GLY A 158 15.20 10.79 -11.14
N SER A 159 14.58 9.70 -11.58
CA SER A 159 14.84 9.08 -12.89
C SER A 159 13.54 8.78 -13.65
N ALA A 160 12.44 9.47 -13.31
CA ALA A 160 11.13 9.20 -13.88
C ALA A 160 10.79 10.03 -15.12
N LYS A 161 11.70 10.89 -15.57
CA LYS A 161 11.47 11.78 -16.73
C LYS A 161 10.13 12.53 -16.58
N ASN A 162 9.26 12.41 -17.57
CA ASN A 162 7.90 12.97 -17.59
C ASN A 162 6.83 11.90 -17.29
N GLY A 163 7.21 10.80 -16.62
CA GLY A 163 6.29 9.72 -16.27
C GLY A 163 5.15 10.23 -15.41
N LYS A 164 3.91 9.89 -15.78
CA LYS A 164 2.72 10.21 -14.99
C LYS A 164 2.54 9.18 -13.88
N ILE A 165 2.19 9.67 -12.70
CA ILE A 165 2.02 8.88 -11.49
C ILE A 165 0.64 9.18 -10.92
N SER A 166 -0.23 8.17 -10.85
CA SER A 166 -1.57 8.24 -10.24
C SER A 166 -1.52 7.72 -8.79
N SER A 167 -0.57 8.27 -7.99
CA SER A 167 -0.40 7.83 -6.61
C SER A 167 -1.53 8.28 -5.70
N VAL A 168 -1.61 7.67 -4.53
CA VAL A 168 -2.67 7.86 -3.53
C VAL A 168 -2.05 7.96 -2.15
N LEU A 169 -2.61 8.79 -1.28
CA LEU A 169 -2.26 8.76 0.15
C LEU A 169 -2.60 7.39 0.74
N ARG A 170 -1.69 6.82 1.49
CA ARG A 170 -1.88 5.52 2.16
C ARG A 170 -3.14 5.47 3.00
N ALA A 171 -3.50 6.61 3.61
CA ALA A 171 -4.71 6.75 4.40
C ALA A 171 -6.00 6.52 3.58
N GLU A 172 -6.04 6.97 2.33
CA GLU A 172 -7.21 6.81 1.46
C GLU A 172 -7.36 5.37 0.97
N LEU A 173 -6.26 4.68 0.71
CA LEU A 173 -6.29 3.25 0.39
C LEU A 173 -6.70 2.40 1.60
N ALA A 174 -6.27 2.78 2.81
CA ALA A 174 -6.73 2.15 4.04
C ALA A 174 -8.23 2.40 4.29
N GLU A 175 -8.72 3.62 4.01
CA GLU A 175 -10.14 3.97 4.07
C GLU A 175 -10.96 3.11 3.10
N ALA A 176 -10.50 2.94 1.87
CA ALA A 176 -11.16 2.07 0.88
C ALA A 176 -11.24 0.61 1.34
N ALA A 177 -10.15 0.07 1.91
CA ALA A 177 -10.15 -1.28 2.47
C ALA A 177 -11.15 -1.46 3.61
N VAL A 178 -11.26 -0.45 4.48
CA VAL A 178 -12.23 -0.44 5.59
C VAL A 178 -13.66 -0.31 5.06
N ASN A 179 -13.93 0.55 4.07
CA ASN A 179 -15.24 0.70 3.46
C ASN A 179 -15.70 -0.63 2.83
N VAL A 180 -14.82 -1.30 2.09
CA VAL A 180 -15.07 -2.64 1.52
C VAL A 180 -15.36 -3.68 2.61
N ALA A 181 -14.63 -3.64 3.74
CA ALA A 181 -14.85 -4.60 4.84
C ALA A 181 -16.21 -4.41 5.54
N LEU A 182 -16.74 -3.19 5.53
CA LEU A 182 -17.96 -2.81 6.24
C LEU A 182 -19.22 -2.74 5.34
N SER A 183 -19.07 -2.90 4.03
CA SER A 183 -20.17 -2.90 3.07
C SER A 183 -20.31 -4.25 2.37
N GLU A 184 -21.35 -4.37 1.54
CA GLU A 184 -21.68 -5.59 0.78
C GLU A 184 -21.48 -5.33 -0.72
N GLY A 185 -21.46 -6.39 -1.55
CA GLY A 185 -21.37 -6.30 -3.00
C GLY A 185 -19.93 -6.24 -3.52
N HIS A 186 -18.96 -6.62 -2.70
CA HIS A 186 -17.56 -6.64 -3.06
C HIS A 186 -16.98 -8.06 -3.26
N GLU A 187 -17.83 -9.06 -3.18
CA GLU A 187 -17.47 -10.47 -3.23
C GLU A 187 -16.90 -10.84 -4.61
N ASN A 188 -15.72 -11.45 -4.60
CA ASN A 188 -15.00 -11.92 -5.78
C ASN A 188 -14.66 -10.80 -6.80
N GLN A 189 -14.54 -9.57 -6.31
CA GLN A 189 -14.13 -8.42 -7.11
C GLN A 189 -12.62 -8.19 -7.06
N THR A 190 -12.10 -7.60 -8.13
CA THR A 190 -10.73 -7.06 -8.20
C THR A 190 -10.83 -5.60 -8.62
N TYR A 191 -10.31 -4.70 -7.80
CA TYR A 191 -10.38 -3.26 -7.97
C TYR A 191 -9.00 -2.68 -8.23
N GLU A 192 -8.85 -1.87 -9.29
CA GLU A 192 -7.69 -1.02 -9.53
C GLU A 192 -7.89 0.30 -8.77
N LEU A 193 -7.02 0.62 -7.83
CA LEU A 193 -7.19 1.75 -6.92
C LEU A 193 -6.14 2.84 -7.21
N ALA A 194 -6.46 3.72 -8.15
CA ALA A 194 -5.60 4.81 -8.59
C ALA A 194 -6.07 6.17 -8.04
N GLY A 195 -5.15 7.12 -8.00
CA GLY A 195 -5.46 8.51 -7.66
C GLY A 195 -6.37 9.19 -8.69
N SER A 196 -7.21 10.11 -8.22
CA SER A 196 -8.14 10.88 -9.06
C SER A 196 -7.44 11.73 -10.10
N THR A 197 -6.21 12.13 -9.82
CA THR A 197 -5.34 12.91 -10.72
C THR A 197 -3.97 12.24 -10.82
N SER A 198 -3.30 12.45 -11.94
CA SER A 198 -1.90 12.07 -12.11
C SER A 198 -1.00 13.31 -12.11
N TRP A 199 0.26 13.11 -11.74
CA TRP A 199 1.27 14.14 -11.68
C TRP A 199 2.64 13.57 -12.06
N THR A 200 3.61 14.43 -12.34
CA THR A 200 5.00 14.11 -12.66
C THR A 200 5.91 14.52 -11.51
N LEU A 201 7.17 14.04 -11.48
CA LEU A 201 8.12 14.51 -10.47
C LEU A 201 8.40 16.01 -10.59
N ALA A 202 8.28 16.58 -11.80
CA ALA A 202 8.35 18.03 -12.00
C ALA A 202 7.18 18.76 -11.31
N ASP A 203 5.96 18.22 -11.37
CA ASP A 203 4.80 18.78 -10.66
C ASP A 203 4.98 18.70 -9.13
N LEU A 204 5.57 17.62 -8.62
CA LEU A 204 5.90 17.49 -7.20
C LEU A 204 6.94 18.56 -6.78
N ALA A 205 8.01 18.72 -7.52
CA ALA A 205 9.04 19.72 -7.26
C ALA A 205 8.47 21.15 -7.30
N ALA A 206 7.60 21.43 -8.26
CA ALA A 206 6.90 22.71 -8.36
C ALA A 206 5.97 22.98 -7.16
N GLU A 207 5.26 21.97 -6.69
CA GLU A 207 4.39 22.11 -5.51
C GLU A 207 5.19 22.28 -4.22
N ILE A 208 6.35 21.60 -4.07
CA ILE A 208 7.30 21.84 -2.98
C ILE A 208 7.80 23.28 -3.00
N SER A 209 8.23 23.77 -4.17
CA SER A 209 8.70 25.14 -4.34
C SER A 209 7.64 26.16 -3.94
N LYS A 210 6.41 25.96 -4.40
CA LYS A 210 5.26 26.83 -4.09
C LYS A 210 4.96 26.89 -2.59
N GLN A 211 4.99 25.77 -1.88
CA GLN A 211 4.63 25.72 -0.46
C GLN A 211 5.76 26.19 0.47
N THR A 212 7.02 26.06 0.02
CA THR A 212 8.18 26.42 0.83
C THR A 212 8.74 27.82 0.51
N GLY A 213 8.36 28.38 -0.64
CA GLY A 213 8.94 29.63 -1.16
C GLY A 213 10.37 29.50 -1.64
N LYS A 214 10.90 28.27 -1.77
CA LYS A 214 12.25 27.97 -2.29
C LYS A 214 12.14 27.53 -3.75
N ASP A 215 13.18 27.76 -4.53
CA ASP A 215 13.30 27.19 -5.88
C ASP A 215 13.86 25.77 -5.78
N ILE A 216 13.02 24.78 -6.02
CA ILE A 216 13.36 23.33 -5.97
C ILE A 216 13.02 22.72 -7.32
N PRO A 217 13.92 22.80 -8.30
CA PRO A 217 13.69 22.19 -9.61
C PRO A 217 13.72 20.65 -9.51
N TYR A 218 12.97 19.98 -10.39
CA TYR A 218 13.17 18.56 -10.66
C TYR A 218 14.39 18.37 -11.56
N VAL A 219 15.30 17.51 -11.15
CA VAL A 219 16.51 17.16 -11.92
C VAL A 219 16.44 15.68 -12.26
N ASP A 220 16.15 15.40 -13.54
CA ASP A 220 16.15 14.04 -14.06
C ASP A 220 17.58 13.58 -14.31
N ILE A 221 18.00 12.48 -13.68
CA ILE A 221 19.34 11.91 -13.83
C ILE A 221 19.25 10.43 -14.22
N PRO A 222 20.31 9.85 -14.83
CA PRO A 222 20.34 8.43 -15.12
C PRO A 222 20.08 7.58 -13.88
N ALA A 223 19.33 6.47 -14.02
CA ALA A 223 18.95 5.62 -12.89
C ALA A 223 20.15 5.11 -12.08
N ALA A 224 21.30 4.83 -12.75
CA ALA A 224 22.51 4.42 -12.06
C ALA A 224 23.09 5.53 -11.15
N ASP A 225 23.02 6.78 -11.62
CA ASP A 225 23.49 7.95 -10.85
C ASP A 225 22.54 8.24 -9.69
N TYR A 226 21.22 8.06 -9.89
CA TYR A 226 20.23 8.20 -8.83
C TYR A 226 20.43 7.14 -7.76
N ALA A 227 20.61 5.86 -8.14
CA ALA A 227 20.92 4.79 -7.20
C ALA A 227 22.20 5.08 -6.39
N ALA A 228 23.26 5.56 -7.07
CA ALA A 228 24.51 5.95 -6.40
C ALA A 228 24.31 7.10 -5.39
N ALA A 229 23.51 8.11 -5.74
CA ALA A 229 23.16 9.20 -4.83
C ALA A 229 22.39 8.72 -3.60
N LEU A 230 21.45 7.79 -3.78
CA LEU A 230 20.70 7.17 -2.68
C LEU A 230 21.61 6.37 -1.74
N VAL A 231 22.60 5.64 -2.27
CA VAL A 231 23.61 4.93 -1.46
C VAL A 231 24.46 5.92 -0.67
N GLN A 232 24.88 7.03 -1.27
CA GLN A 232 25.62 8.10 -0.59
C GLN A 232 24.77 8.75 0.53
N ALA A 233 23.45 8.79 0.36
CA ALA A 233 22.51 9.25 1.38
C ALA A 233 22.25 8.20 2.49
N GLY A 234 22.89 7.03 2.44
CA GLY A 234 22.88 6.01 3.48
C GLY A 234 21.88 4.86 3.25
N LEU A 235 21.28 4.74 2.06
CA LEU A 235 20.42 3.60 1.73
C LEU A 235 21.26 2.36 1.39
N ASP A 236 20.71 1.18 1.73
CA ASP A 236 21.26 -0.08 1.23
C ASP A 236 21.28 -0.09 -0.30
N LYS A 237 22.36 -0.64 -0.88
CA LYS A 237 22.54 -0.64 -2.34
C LYS A 237 21.39 -1.34 -3.09
N GLY A 238 20.96 -2.49 -2.60
CA GLY A 238 19.88 -3.24 -3.25
C GLY A 238 18.57 -2.46 -3.23
N PHE A 239 18.28 -1.77 -2.12
CA PHE A 239 17.09 -0.95 -2.01
C PHE A 239 17.19 0.35 -2.84
N ALA A 240 18.37 0.97 -2.92
CA ALA A 240 18.62 2.12 -3.78
C ALA A 240 18.43 1.77 -5.28
N ASP A 241 18.94 0.62 -5.71
CA ASP A 241 18.75 0.11 -7.09
C ASP A 241 17.25 -0.13 -7.38
N LEU A 242 16.46 -0.64 -6.42
CA LEU A 242 15.03 -0.82 -6.57
C LEU A 242 14.28 0.52 -6.70
N ILE A 243 14.62 1.52 -5.87
CA ILE A 243 13.97 2.85 -5.96
C ILE A 243 14.24 3.48 -7.32
N ALA A 244 15.49 3.45 -7.79
CA ALA A 244 15.84 3.98 -9.12
C ALA A 244 15.11 3.23 -10.25
N GLN A 245 14.95 1.90 -10.13
CA GLN A 245 14.19 1.12 -11.09
C GLN A 245 12.70 1.47 -11.07
N TRP A 246 12.10 1.74 -9.91
CA TRP A 246 10.70 2.17 -9.82
C TRP A 246 10.45 3.51 -10.51
N ASP A 247 11.41 4.43 -10.49
CA ASP A 247 11.34 5.65 -11.27
C ASP A 247 11.41 5.38 -12.78
N VAL A 248 12.25 4.45 -13.22
CA VAL A 248 12.27 3.99 -14.62
C VAL A 248 10.93 3.34 -15.00
N ASP A 249 10.38 2.51 -14.14
CA ASP A 249 9.06 1.91 -14.35
C ASP A 249 7.97 3.01 -14.45
N ALA A 250 8.03 4.03 -13.59
CA ALA A 250 7.14 5.20 -13.67
C ALA A 250 7.31 5.95 -15.00
N SER A 251 8.57 6.15 -15.49
CA SER A 251 8.83 6.78 -16.78
C SER A 251 8.21 6.03 -17.97
N ASN A 252 8.01 4.72 -17.80
CA ASN A 252 7.37 3.82 -18.77
C ASN A 252 5.84 3.67 -18.52
N GLY A 253 5.26 4.43 -17.59
CA GLY A 253 3.83 4.46 -17.32
C GLY A 253 3.32 3.37 -16.37
N ALA A 254 4.19 2.63 -15.68
CA ALA A 254 3.78 1.55 -14.78
C ALA A 254 2.96 2.05 -13.56
N LEU A 255 3.09 3.32 -13.21
CA LEU A 255 2.38 3.94 -12.08
C LEU A 255 1.19 4.82 -12.52
N PHE A 256 0.82 4.77 -13.79
CA PHE A 256 -0.28 5.56 -14.33
C PHE A 256 -1.54 4.72 -14.53
N SER A 257 -2.67 5.26 -14.09
CA SER A 257 -4.01 4.72 -14.37
C SER A 257 -5.04 5.84 -14.33
N GLU A 258 -6.06 5.73 -15.16
CA GLU A 258 -7.23 6.63 -15.17
C GLU A 258 -8.45 6.00 -14.49
N ASP A 259 -8.27 4.85 -13.82
CA ASP A 259 -9.35 4.16 -13.12
C ASP A 259 -9.92 5.03 -11.99
N LYS A 260 -11.25 5.07 -11.88
CA LYS A 260 -11.98 5.89 -10.91
C LYS A 260 -12.67 5.05 -9.82
N THR A 261 -12.29 3.80 -9.68
CA THR A 261 -12.90 2.90 -8.69
C THR A 261 -12.64 3.37 -7.27
N LEU A 262 -11.43 3.89 -7.00
CA LEU A 262 -11.12 4.41 -5.67
C LEU A 262 -12.03 5.59 -5.28
N GLU A 263 -12.29 6.53 -6.19
CA GLU A 263 -13.23 7.63 -5.94
C GLU A 263 -14.61 7.11 -5.54
N LYS A 264 -15.08 6.06 -6.21
CA LYS A 264 -16.40 5.44 -5.92
C LYS A 264 -16.40 4.79 -4.54
N LEU A 265 -15.33 4.08 -4.16
CA LEU A 265 -15.22 3.44 -2.84
C LEU A 265 -15.09 4.45 -1.70
N LEU A 266 -14.50 5.62 -1.98
CA LEU A 266 -14.37 6.72 -1.00
C LEU A 266 -15.60 7.63 -0.97
N GLY A 267 -16.40 7.67 -2.03
CA GLY A 267 -17.50 8.62 -2.22
C GLY A 267 -17.03 10.06 -2.51
N ARG A 268 -15.73 10.25 -2.82
CA ARG A 268 -15.10 11.54 -3.11
C ARG A 268 -13.84 11.35 -3.96
N PRO A 269 -13.35 12.39 -4.65
CA PRO A 269 -12.02 12.38 -5.24
C PRO A 269 -10.93 12.17 -4.18
N THR A 270 -9.79 11.58 -4.60
CA THR A 270 -8.61 11.46 -3.74
C THR A 270 -7.94 12.81 -3.51
N ALA A 271 -7.20 12.92 -2.42
CA ALA A 271 -6.41 14.10 -2.11
C ALA A 271 -5.41 14.41 -3.23
N GLY A 272 -5.31 15.67 -3.59
CA GLY A 272 -4.33 16.13 -4.57
C GLY A 272 -2.92 16.24 -3.98
N LEU A 273 -1.94 16.42 -4.88
CA LEU A 273 -0.53 16.53 -4.54
C LEU A 273 -0.25 17.65 -3.51
N ASN A 274 -1.00 18.75 -3.59
CA ASN A 274 -0.90 19.87 -2.65
C ASN A 274 -1.17 19.46 -1.19
N VAL A 275 -2.11 18.54 -0.96
CA VAL A 275 -2.41 18.02 0.38
C VAL A 275 -1.28 17.14 0.87
N ALA A 276 -0.76 16.26 0.02
CA ALA A 276 0.34 15.36 0.35
C ALA A 276 1.62 16.13 0.71
N VAL A 277 1.98 17.14 -0.09
CA VAL A 277 3.16 17.98 0.18
C VAL A 277 2.98 18.76 1.48
N LYS A 278 1.80 19.34 1.73
CA LYS A 278 1.50 20.04 2.97
C LYS A 278 1.67 19.14 4.18
N GLN A 279 1.12 17.93 4.14
CA GLN A 279 1.27 16.96 5.23
C GLN A 279 2.75 16.64 5.51
N ALA A 280 3.54 16.38 4.46
CA ALA A 280 4.94 16.03 4.60
C ALA A 280 5.82 17.20 5.10
N LEU A 281 5.42 18.45 4.88
CA LEU A 281 6.12 19.63 5.40
C LEU A 281 5.78 19.94 6.87
N THR A 282 4.73 19.34 7.43
CA THR A 282 4.26 19.59 8.81
C THR A 282 4.69 18.51 9.81
N HIS A 283 5.29 17.43 9.32
CA HIS A 283 5.82 16.30 10.10
C HIS A 283 7.33 16.20 9.97
#